data_4e62394eab7acc80a10a89884be3ed52
#
_entry.id   4e62394eab7acc80a10a89884be3ed52
#
_cell.length_a   1.000
_cell.length_b   1.000
_cell.length_c   1.000
_cell.angle_alpha   90.00
_cell.angle_beta   90.00
_cell.angle_gamma   90.00
#
_symmetry.space_group_name_H-M   'P 1'
#
loop_
_entity.id
_entity.type
_entity.pdbx_description
1 polymer ?
#
loop_
_entity_poly.entity_id
_entity_poly.type
_entity_poly.pdbx_seq_one_letter_code
_entity_poly.pdbx_strand_id
1 'polypeptide(L)'
;MQFNKNIILFDIDYTLFDTKAFKKSQLKKCIAYDEVHEVLTELKKIAILGIFSEGEINLQRTKLRKSNLQKYFKEEHIHIVPDKLAEIKRVLDGYKNKNIFFVDDKLTILRDANTVLPSIFAIWLKRGIYAMNQK
;
A
#
# COMPACT_ATOMS: atom_id res chain seq x y z
N MET A 1 8.94 -7.57 25.94
CA MET A 1 8.53 -6.81 24.75
C MET A 1 8.76 -7.60 23.49
N GLN A 2 7.78 -7.65 22.67
CA GLN A 2 7.86 -8.44 21.46
C GLN A 2 8.01 -7.54 20.25
N PHE A 3 9.07 -7.77 19.46
CA PHE A 3 9.27 -7.03 18.24
C PHE A 3 8.50 -7.71 17.10
N ASN A 4 7.78 -6.90 16.35
CA ASN A 4 7.06 -7.42 15.22
C ASN A 4 8.02 -7.60 14.04
N LYS A 5 8.18 -8.84 13.60
CA LYS A 5 9.05 -9.18 12.47
C LYS A 5 8.37 -9.06 11.12
N ASN A 6 7.06 -8.83 11.11
CA ASN A 6 6.30 -8.75 9.88
C ASN A 6 5.96 -7.31 9.55
N ILE A 7 6.17 -6.93 8.30
CA ILE A 7 5.68 -5.66 7.78
C ILE A 7 4.82 -5.91 6.55
N ILE A 8 3.69 -5.24 6.49
CA ILE A 8 2.80 -5.29 5.32
C ILE A 8 2.79 -3.90 4.71
N LEU A 9 3.28 -3.81 3.48
CA LEU A 9 3.28 -2.57 2.71
C LEU A 9 2.11 -2.57 1.75
N PHE A 10 1.28 -1.54 1.83
CA PHE A 10 0.09 -1.39 1.00
C PHE A 10 0.25 -0.24 0.02
N ASP A 11 -0.18 -0.46 -1.21
CA ASP A 11 -0.50 0.62 -2.12
C ASP A 11 -1.77 1.34 -1.65
N ILE A 12 -1.99 2.56 -2.13
CA ILE A 12 -3.19 3.34 -1.77
C ILE A 12 -4.28 3.13 -2.82
N ASP A 13 -4.06 3.63 -4.04
CA ASP A 13 -5.08 3.63 -5.08
C ASP A 13 -5.46 2.22 -5.53
N TYR A 14 -6.76 1.95 -5.58
CA TYR A 14 -7.33 0.65 -5.95
C TYR A 14 -6.92 -0.52 -5.05
N THR A 15 -6.24 -0.23 -3.95
CA THR A 15 -5.87 -1.23 -2.94
C THR A 15 -6.64 -0.99 -1.64
N LEU A 16 -6.37 0.14 -0.99
CA LEU A 16 -7.07 0.55 0.24
C LEU A 16 -8.14 1.60 -0.02
N PHE A 17 -7.89 2.47 -0.96
CA PHE A 17 -8.67 3.66 -1.25
C PHE A 17 -9.49 3.44 -2.51
N ASP A 18 -10.79 3.76 -2.43
CA ASP A 18 -11.71 3.62 -3.56
C ASP A 18 -11.48 4.74 -4.57
N THR A 19 -10.49 4.53 -5.42
CA THR A 19 -10.05 5.51 -6.40
C THR A 19 -11.11 5.76 -7.47
N LYS A 20 -11.91 4.75 -7.80
CA LYS A 20 -13.00 4.90 -8.75
C LYS A 20 -14.06 5.89 -8.22
N ALA A 21 -14.46 5.75 -6.95
CA ALA A 21 -15.41 6.66 -6.31
C ALA A 21 -14.84 8.07 -6.21
N PHE A 22 -13.55 8.19 -5.91
CA PHE A 22 -12.85 9.48 -5.86
C PHE A 22 -12.92 10.21 -7.20
N LYS A 23 -12.54 9.52 -8.28
CA LYS A 23 -12.57 10.10 -9.63
C LYS A 23 -13.99 10.43 -10.08
N LYS A 24 -14.93 9.55 -9.78
CA LYS A 24 -16.34 9.71 -10.17
C LYS A 24 -17.00 10.90 -9.47
N SER A 25 -16.56 11.24 -8.27
CA SER A 25 -17.06 12.37 -7.49
C SER A 25 -16.31 13.67 -7.76
N GLN A 26 -15.53 13.76 -8.83
CA GLN A 26 -14.69 14.91 -9.15
C GLN A 26 -13.66 15.20 -8.05
N LEU A 27 -13.00 14.17 -7.59
CA LEU A 27 -11.91 14.21 -6.60
C LEU A 27 -12.36 14.67 -5.20
N LYS A 28 -13.61 14.42 -4.85
CA LYS A 28 -14.16 14.87 -3.56
C LYS A 28 -14.35 13.73 -2.56
N LYS A 29 -14.73 12.54 -3.04
CA LYS A 29 -15.10 11.43 -2.16
C LYS A 29 -13.89 10.58 -1.78
N CYS A 30 -13.38 10.79 -0.57
CA CYS A 30 -12.22 10.06 -0.06
C CYS A 30 -12.68 8.96 0.90
N ILE A 31 -12.84 7.75 0.38
CA ILE A 31 -13.27 6.59 1.17
C ILE A 31 -12.38 5.39 0.92
N ALA A 32 -12.24 4.55 1.95
CA ALA A 32 -11.64 3.24 1.80
C ALA A 32 -12.70 2.26 1.25
N TYR A 33 -12.24 1.14 0.70
CA TYR A 33 -13.17 0.04 0.39
C TYR A 33 -13.78 -0.48 1.69
N ASP A 34 -14.98 -1.04 1.59
CA ASP A 34 -15.82 -1.37 2.75
C ASP A 34 -15.12 -2.21 3.82
N GLU A 35 -14.31 -3.20 3.44
CA GLU A 35 -13.67 -4.13 4.38
C GLU A 35 -12.35 -3.61 4.97
N VAL A 36 -11.80 -2.52 4.43
CA VAL A 36 -10.42 -2.13 4.72
C VAL A 36 -10.17 -1.79 6.18
N HIS A 37 -11.05 -0.99 6.80
CA HIS A 37 -10.85 -0.60 8.20
C HIS A 37 -10.82 -1.81 9.13
N GLU A 38 -11.72 -2.76 8.91
CA GLU A 38 -11.76 -3.99 9.71
C GLU A 38 -10.51 -4.83 9.51
N VAL A 39 -10.09 -5.00 8.25
CA VAL A 39 -8.91 -5.78 7.91
C VAL A 39 -7.65 -5.16 8.52
N LEU A 40 -7.48 -3.84 8.38
CA LEU A 40 -6.29 -3.17 8.92
C LEU A 40 -6.26 -3.25 10.45
N THR A 41 -7.41 -3.14 11.10
CA THR A 41 -7.50 -3.28 12.55
C THR A 41 -7.01 -4.64 13.01
N GLU A 42 -7.38 -5.70 12.31
CA GLU A 42 -6.93 -7.05 12.64
C GLU A 42 -5.46 -7.28 12.31
N LEU A 43 -5.02 -6.84 11.14
CA LEU A 43 -3.63 -7.01 10.72
C LEU A 43 -2.65 -6.24 11.60
N LYS A 44 -3.05 -5.09 12.14
CA LYS A 44 -2.21 -4.30 13.03
C LYS A 44 -1.81 -5.06 14.30
N LYS A 45 -2.57 -6.07 14.68
CA LYS A 45 -2.26 -6.91 15.85
C LYS A 45 -1.08 -7.85 15.59
N ILE A 46 -0.80 -8.19 14.33
CA ILE A 46 0.19 -9.22 13.97
C ILE A 46 1.30 -8.71 13.07
N ALA A 47 1.24 -7.45 12.63
CA ALA A 47 2.23 -6.90 11.72
C ALA A 47 2.33 -5.38 11.90
N ILE A 48 3.49 -4.83 11.51
CA ILE A 48 3.62 -3.40 11.30
C ILE A 48 2.95 -3.10 9.95
N LEU A 49 2.13 -2.07 9.89
CA LEU A 49 1.48 -1.68 8.65
C LEU A 49 2.19 -0.47 8.06
N GLY A 50 2.47 -0.51 6.77
CA GLY A 50 3.11 0.57 6.05
C GLY A 50 2.45 0.87 4.71
N ILE A 51 2.80 2.00 4.16
CA ILE A 51 2.32 2.47 2.85
C ILE A 51 3.50 2.55 1.90
N PHE A 52 3.31 2.06 0.69
CA PHE A 52 4.23 2.31 -0.41
C PHE A 52 3.40 2.67 -1.65
N SER A 53 3.31 3.96 -1.92
CA SER A 53 2.40 4.52 -2.92
C SER A 53 3.12 5.43 -3.88
N GLU A 54 2.70 5.38 -5.14
CA GLU A 54 3.19 6.31 -6.16
C GLU A 54 2.19 7.45 -6.30
N GLY A 55 2.70 8.67 -6.36
CA GLY A 55 1.87 9.83 -6.61
C GLY A 55 2.45 11.10 -6.01
N GLU A 56 1.67 12.17 -6.10
CA GLU A 56 2.02 13.45 -5.50
C GLU A 56 1.81 13.35 -3.99
N ILE A 57 2.81 13.77 -3.23
CA ILE A 57 2.84 13.50 -1.79
C ILE A 57 1.66 14.11 -1.03
N ASN A 58 1.32 15.37 -1.31
CA ASN A 58 0.23 16.04 -0.59
C ASN A 58 -1.13 15.42 -0.92
N LEU A 59 -1.33 15.03 -2.17
CA LEU A 59 -2.57 14.38 -2.58
C LEU A 59 -2.73 13.01 -1.91
N GLN A 60 -1.69 12.20 -1.93
CA GLN A 60 -1.75 10.87 -1.32
C GLN A 60 -1.92 10.94 0.19
N ARG A 61 -1.26 11.88 0.86
CA ARG A 61 -1.47 12.12 2.29
C ARG A 61 -2.88 12.59 2.59
N THR A 62 -3.45 13.44 1.74
CA THR A 62 -4.83 13.90 1.89
C THR A 62 -5.81 12.73 1.79
N LYS A 63 -5.57 11.81 0.85
CA LYS A 63 -6.39 10.59 0.73
C LYS A 63 -6.37 9.77 2.02
N LEU A 64 -5.18 9.55 2.58
CA LEU A 64 -5.05 8.79 3.83
C LEU A 64 -5.77 9.48 4.99
N ARG A 65 -5.62 10.79 5.12
CA ARG A 65 -6.23 11.56 6.20
C ARG A 65 -7.75 11.57 6.09
N LYS A 66 -8.27 11.92 4.92
CA LYS A 66 -9.72 12.09 4.74
C LYS A 66 -10.49 10.78 4.75
N SER A 67 -9.83 9.68 4.39
CA SER A 67 -10.43 8.35 4.46
C SER A 67 -10.31 7.70 5.84
N ASN A 68 -9.68 8.38 6.78
CA ASN A 68 -9.37 7.87 8.13
C ASN A 68 -8.45 6.65 8.13
N LEU A 69 -7.64 6.49 7.09
CA LEU A 69 -6.68 5.40 7.00
C LEU A 69 -5.37 5.72 7.70
N GLN A 70 -5.03 7.00 7.85
CA GLN A 70 -3.74 7.41 8.39
C GLN A 70 -3.44 6.84 9.77
N LYS A 71 -4.46 6.64 10.59
CA LYS A 71 -4.31 6.14 11.96
C LYS A 71 -3.70 4.75 12.08
N TYR A 72 -3.69 3.97 11.00
CA TYR A 72 -3.12 2.63 11.01
C TYR A 72 -1.62 2.60 10.73
N PHE A 73 -1.05 3.72 10.30
CA PHE A 73 0.32 3.76 9.79
C PHE A 73 1.15 4.80 10.53
N LYS A 74 2.29 4.38 11.08
CA LYS A 74 3.25 5.33 11.64
C LYS A 74 3.93 6.08 10.50
N GLU A 75 4.27 7.35 10.74
CA GLU A 75 4.86 8.23 9.74
C GLU A 75 6.11 7.62 9.11
N GLU A 76 6.95 6.97 9.90
CA GLU A 76 8.18 6.33 9.42
C GLU A 76 7.95 5.19 8.42
N HIS A 77 6.73 4.68 8.34
CA HIS A 77 6.35 3.59 7.44
C HIS A 77 5.42 4.04 6.30
N ILE A 78 5.33 5.35 6.07
CA ILE A 78 4.57 5.91 4.95
C ILE A 78 5.55 6.36 3.88
N HIS A 79 5.62 5.62 2.79
CA HIS A 79 6.50 5.89 1.66
C HIS A 79 5.67 6.29 0.45
N ILE A 80 5.67 7.57 0.13
CA ILE A 80 4.98 8.12 -1.04
C ILE A 80 6.05 8.67 -1.96
N VAL A 81 6.13 8.14 -3.17
CA VAL A 81 7.21 8.42 -4.11
C VAL A 81 6.65 8.80 -5.49
N PRO A 82 7.39 9.59 -6.27
CA PRO A 82 6.93 9.94 -7.61
C PRO A 82 7.05 8.80 -8.63
N ASP A 83 7.96 7.86 -8.41
CA ASP A 83 8.19 6.72 -9.30
C ASP A 83 8.47 5.48 -8.47
N LYS A 84 7.48 4.61 -8.36
CA LYS A 84 7.54 3.45 -7.50
C LYS A 84 8.56 2.42 -7.95
N LEU A 85 8.67 2.19 -9.27
CA LEU A 85 9.66 1.27 -9.80
C LEU A 85 11.09 1.73 -9.51
N ALA A 86 11.34 3.04 -9.61
CA ALA A 86 12.66 3.60 -9.34
C ALA A 86 13.06 3.50 -7.87
N GLU A 87 12.08 3.52 -6.95
CA GLU A 87 12.32 3.58 -5.51
C GLU A 87 12.19 2.23 -4.78
N ILE A 88 11.73 1.21 -5.51
CA ILE A 88 11.35 -0.06 -4.88
C ILE A 88 12.51 -0.72 -4.11
N LYS A 89 13.71 -0.72 -4.68
CA LYS A 89 14.87 -1.31 -4.02
C LYS A 89 15.21 -0.58 -2.73
N ARG A 90 15.22 0.75 -2.77
CA ARG A 90 15.53 1.57 -1.59
C ARG A 90 14.54 1.32 -0.46
N VAL A 91 13.25 1.30 -0.78
CA VAL A 91 12.21 1.10 0.24
C VAL A 91 12.29 -0.30 0.83
N LEU A 92 12.41 -1.33 -0.02
CA LEU A 92 12.49 -2.71 0.45
C LEU A 92 13.75 -2.98 1.26
N ASP A 93 14.89 -2.36 0.89
CA ASP A 93 16.13 -2.51 1.64
C ASP A 93 15.98 -2.02 3.09
N GLY A 94 15.12 -1.06 3.33
CA GLY A 94 14.84 -0.57 4.69
C GLY A 94 14.17 -1.60 5.58
N TYR A 95 13.61 -2.64 5.00
CA TYR A 95 12.88 -3.69 5.73
C TYR A 95 13.47 -5.09 5.55
N LYS A 96 14.69 -5.18 5.03
CA LYS A 96 15.29 -6.48 4.68
C LYS A 96 15.43 -7.46 5.85
N ASN A 97 15.41 -6.96 7.08
CA ASN A 97 15.48 -7.79 8.29
C ASN A 97 14.11 -8.28 8.77
N LYS A 98 13.06 -7.97 8.02
CA LYS A 98 11.69 -8.33 8.34
C LYS A 98 11.08 -9.22 7.27
N ASN A 99 10.03 -9.91 7.61
CA ASN A 99 9.20 -10.59 6.62
C ASN A 99 8.33 -9.53 5.96
N ILE A 100 8.52 -9.33 4.66
CA ILE A 100 7.84 -8.27 3.91
C ILE A 100 6.68 -8.87 3.13
N PHE A 101 5.48 -8.38 3.40
CA PHE A 101 4.27 -8.67 2.64
C PHE A 101 3.94 -7.41 1.86
N PHE A 102 3.84 -7.53 0.55
CA PHE A 102 3.64 -6.38 -0.32
C PHE A 102 2.34 -6.55 -1.10
N VAL A 103 1.38 -5.66 -0.83
CA VAL A 103 0.03 -5.70 -1.40
C VAL A 103 -0.12 -4.56 -2.41
N ASP A 104 -0.42 -4.91 -3.66
CA ASP A 104 -0.59 -3.92 -4.73
C ASP A 104 -1.61 -4.44 -5.74
N ASP A 105 -2.22 -3.54 -6.48
CA ASP A 105 -3.14 -3.88 -7.55
C ASP A 105 -2.44 -4.04 -8.91
N LYS A 106 -1.20 -3.56 -9.03
CA LYS A 106 -0.41 -3.61 -10.26
C LYS A 106 0.56 -4.78 -10.24
N LEU A 107 0.32 -5.75 -11.10
CA LEU A 107 1.14 -6.94 -11.20
C LEU A 107 2.60 -6.63 -11.56
N THR A 108 2.83 -5.62 -12.41
CA THR A 108 4.18 -5.21 -12.80
C THR A 108 5.02 -4.76 -11.61
N ILE A 109 4.41 -4.04 -10.67
CA ILE A 109 5.07 -3.59 -9.45
C ILE A 109 5.45 -4.80 -8.58
N LEU A 110 4.53 -5.74 -8.41
CA LEU A 110 4.77 -6.95 -7.61
C LEU A 110 5.87 -7.82 -8.21
N ARG A 111 5.90 -7.95 -9.53
CA ARG A 111 6.95 -8.69 -10.23
C ARG A 111 8.31 -8.06 -10.03
N ASP A 112 8.38 -6.73 -10.14
CA ASP A 112 9.63 -6.00 -9.93
C ASP A 112 10.12 -6.13 -8.48
N ALA A 113 9.21 -6.00 -7.53
CA ALA A 113 9.53 -6.19 -6.11
C ALA A 113 10.09 -7.58 -5.85
N ASN A 114 9.49 -8.60 -6.42
CA ASN A 114 9.95 -9.99 -6.25
C ASN A 114 11.32 -10.23 -6.92
N THR A 115 11.60 -9.51 -8.00
CA THR A 115 12.92 -9.57 -8.65
C THR A 115 13.98 -8.92 -7.77
N VAL A 116 13.68 -7.76 -7.20
CA VAL A 116 14.60 -7.02 -6.32
C VAL A 116 14.87 -7.78 -5.03
N LEU A 117 13.83 -8.38 -4.45
CA LEU A 117 13.94 -9.12 -3.18
C LEU A 117 13.08 -10.38 -3.26
N PRO A 118 13.67 -11.52 -3.72
CA PRO A 118 12.90 -12.75 -3.94
C PRO A 118 12.18 -13.31 -2.72
N SER A 119 12.62 -12.91 -1.52
CA SER A 119 12.02 -13.41 -0.28
C SER A 119 10.72 -12.72 0.12
N ILE A 120 10.28 -11.69 -0.61
CA ILE A 120 9.02 -11.03 -0.27
C ILE A 120 7.80 -11.90 -0.57
N PHE A 121 6.73 -11.61 0.16
CA PHE A 121 5.41 -12.21 -0.09
C PHE A 121 4.58 -11.18 -0.87
N ALA A 122 4.48 -11.39 -2.18
CA ALA A 122 3.72 -10.49 -3.05
C ALA A 122 2.26 -10.91 -3.09
N ILE A 123 1.37 -9.98 -2.78
CA ILE A 123 -0.07 -10.22 -2.77
C ILE A 123 -0.72 -9.32 -3.81
N TRP A 124 -1.26 -9.95 -4.86
CA TRP A 124 -1.91 -9.22 -5.95
C TRP A 124 -3.40 -9.05 -5.65
N LEU A 125 -3.80 -7.83 -5.37
CA LEU A 125 -5.18 -7.50 -5.09
C LEU A 125 -5.87 -7.09 -6.38
N LYS A 126 -6.72 -7.97 -6.90
CA LYS A 126 -7.39 -7.78 -8.18
C LYS A 126 -8.65 -6.92 -8.03
N ARG A 127 -8.45 -5.62 -7.87
CA ARG A 127 -9.55 -4.66 -7.91
C ARG A 127 -9.10 -3.42 -8.69
N GLY A 128 -10.03 -2.78 -9.37
CA GLY A 128 -9.73 -1.61 -10.19
C GLY A 128 -9.22 -1.96 -11.58
N ILE A 129 -8.99 -0.91 -12.36
CA ILE A 129 -8.73 -1.06 -13.80
C ILE A 129 -7.35 -1.66 -14.12
N TYR A 130 -6.37 -1.42 -13.26
CA TYR A 130 -5.03 -1.93 -13.53
C TYR A 130 -4.96 -3.45 -13.41
N ALA A 131 -5.62 -4.01 -12.39
CA ALA A 131 -5.65 -5.45 -12.19
C ALA A 131 -6.46 -6.16 -13.27
N MET A 132 -7.56 -5.53 -13.73
CA MET A 132 -8.43 -6.12 -14.76
C MET A 132 -7.75 -6.24 -16.12
N ASN A 133 -6.77 -5.37 -16.41
CA ASN A 133 -6.09 -5.34 -17.70
C ASN A 133 -4.77 -6.11 -17.71
N GLN A 134 -4.40 -6.76 -16.62
CA GLN A 134 -3.17 -7.53 -16.49
C GLN A 134 -3.48 -9.03 -16.45
N LYS A 135 -2.69 -9.78 -17.20
CA LYS A 135 -2.86 -11.23 -17.30
C LYS A 135 -1.64 -11.96 -16.81
#